data_c29a94e012beda4f8c4a8b67296ff3d6
#
_entry.id   c29a94e012beda4f8c4a8b67296ff3d6
#
_cell.length_a   1.000
_cell.length_b   1.000
_cell.length_c   1.000
_cell.angle_alpha   90.00
_cell.angle_beta   90.00
_cell.angle_gamma   90.00
#
_symmetry.space_group_name_H-M   'P 1'
#
loop_
_entity.id
_entity.type
_entity.pdbx_description
1 polymer ?
#
loop_
_entity_poly.entity_id
_entity_poly.type
_entity_poly.pdbx_seq_one_letter_code
_entity_poly.pdbx_strand_id
1 'polypeptide(L)'
;MKEMKTTAQVLVDCLEAEGVDVMFGIPGEETLDLMFAIRNSKIRFIPVRHEQGAAFMADVYGRLTGRAGVCLSTLGPGATNLVTGVADAYLGGAPLVAITGQVGTDRMQLTSHQYLDLTAMFEPITKRSKQIIRPDTVGEIVRLAFKHAEKGKPGATHIDLPQNIAKMPADAVPLKRQQMHDVYADPTHIAAAGKIISEAKNPVILAGAGAVRGHAASAVTELADRLHIPVVNTMMAKGIIPMDDKYSLWTIGIPQKDHVNQLFDRADVVIAIGYDIVECAPAKWGAREDMTIVHIDSAPADVNKRYQPAVEVVGNISESLYEILRCAHRTGEPEFALALRQTMVAEHEAMAADDSCPMKPARILADVRKVMGRDDILVSDVGAHKMWIARHYDCYEPNTCLISNGFASMGFSIPGAFAAKLLYPEKKVLAICGDGGFMMNSQELETAVREKVPFVTLIWEDSSYGLIKWKEREQFGGEHCYVDFSNPDFKLLAEAMHCKGYRVEKADELIPTLEEAFRQDVPSVIVVPVDYSENMKLSEHLKQVCAQK
;
A
#
# COMPACT_ATOMS: atom_id res chain seq x y z
N MET A 1 17.39 42.46 20.44
CA MET A 1 17.83 41.41 19.52
C MET A 1 16.70 40.39 19.48
N LYS A 2 16.27 39.97 18.30
CA LYS A 2 15.29 38.89 18.19
C LYS A 2 15.96 37.60 18.71
N GLU A 3 15.36 36.94 19.68
CA GLU A 3 15.91 35.70 20.20
C GLU A 3 16.03 34.69 19.06
N MET A 4 17.21 34.11 18.87
CA MET A 4 17.45 33.12 17.82
C MET A 4 16.68 31.84 18.16
N LYS A 5 15.96 31.29 17.17
CA LYS A 5 15.27 30.01 17.32
C LYS A 5 16.27 28.88 17.50
N THR A 6 15.89 27.83 18.23
CA THR A 6 16.65 26.59 18.30
C THR A 6 16.53 25.79 16.99
N THR A 7 17.45 24.88 16.74
CA THR A 7 17.39 23.97 15.57
C THR A 7 16.08 23.20 15.54
N ALA A 8 15.58 22.73 16.69
CA ALA A 8 14.29 22.05 16.80
C ALA A 8 13.11 22.95 16.36
N GLN A 9 13.12 24.23 16.76
CA GLN A 9 12.10 25.19 16.33
C GLN A 9 12.16 25.48 14.84
N VAL A 10 13.37 25.62 14.27
CA VAL A 10 13.54 25.82 12.81
C VAL A 10 13.14 24.57 12.04
N LEU A 11 13.44 23.37 12.58
CA LEU A 11 12.98 22.10 11.98
C LEU A 11 11.45 22.08 11.86
N VAL A 12 10.73 22.47 12.92
CA VAL A 12 9.27 22.53 12.91
C VAL A 12 8.75 23.59 11.94
N ASP A 13 9.36 24.77 11.88
CA ASP A 13 9.02 25.77 10.87
C ASP A 13 9.19 25.20 9.44
N CYS A 14 10.24 24.38 9.20
CA CYS A 14 10.45 23.74 7.92
C CYS A 14 9.37 22.69 7.62
N LEU A 15 8.95 21.89 8.61
CA LEU A 15 7.85 20.93 8.45
C LEU A 15 6.52 21.64 8.12
N GLU A 16 6.22 22.75 8.80
CA GLU A 16 5.06 23.58 8.46
C GLU A 16 5.14 24.15 7.03
N ALA A 17 6.33 24.59 6.60
CA ALA A 17 6.56 25.11 5.24
C ALA A 17 6.41 24.01 4.16
N GLU A 18 6.69 22.74 4.50
CA GLU A 18 6.40 21.58 3.65
C GLU A 18 4.90 21.21 3.67
N GLY A 19 4.14 21.82 4.56
CA GLY A 19 2.69 21.61 4.71
C GLY A 19 2.33 20.39 5.54
N VAL A 20 3.17 20.00 6.49
CA VAL A 20 2.86 18.96 7.47
C VAL A 20 1.78 19.46 8.41
N ASP A 21 0.68 18.74 8.49
CA ASP A 21 -0.47 19.02 9.36
C ASP A 21 -0.61 18.01 10.50
N VAL A 22 -0.11 16.79 10.29
CA VAL A 22 -0.13 15.71 11.28
C VAL A 22 1.18 14.95 11.31
N MET A 23 1.58 14.50 12.49
CA MET A 23 2.72 13.60 12.72
C MET A 23 2.29 12.47 13.67
N PHE A 24 2.81 11.28 13.43
CA PHE A 24 2.56 10.09 14.24
C PHE A 24 3.84 9.66 14.95
N GLY A 25 3.79 9.25 16.21
CA GLY A 25 5.02 8.78 16.86
C GLY A 25 4.93 8.59 18.35
N ILE A 26 6.08 8.30 18.95
CA ILE A 26 6.24 8.21 20.40
C ILE A 26 7.33 9.21 20.84
N PRO A 27 7.03 10.10 21.81
CA PRO A 27 8.04 10.99 22.40
C PRO A 27 9.12 10.19 23.13
N GLY A 28 10.35 10.70 23.13
CA GLY A 28 11.44 10.18 23.91
C GLY A 28 12.32 11.29 24.49
N GLU A 29 13.27 10.93 25.35
CA GLU A 29 14.12 11.90 26.03
C GLU A 29 14.90 12.78 25.05
N GLU A 30 15.42 12.19 23.97
CA GLU A 30 16.25 12.89 22.98
C GLU A 30 15.41 13.76 22.02
N THR A 31 14.09 13.58 22.01
CA THR A 31 13.17 14.38 21.17
C THR A 31 12.44 15.49 21.92
N LEU A 32 12.72 15.73 23.21
CA LEU A 32 11.96 16.69 24.03
C LEU A 32 11.94 18.10 23.44
N ASP A 33 13.08 18.62 22.97
CA ASP A 33 13.14 19.97 22.37
C ASP A 33 12.26 20.05 21.11
N LEU A 34 12.25 18.97 20.29
CA LEU A 34 11.39 18.87 19.12
C LEU A 34 9.91 18.78 19.52
N MET A 35 9.56 17.99 20.54
CA MET A 35 8.18 17.87 21.03
C MET A 35 7.63 19.21 21.54
N PHE A 36 8.45 19.98 22.29
CA PHE A 36 8.03 21.31 22.74
C PHE A 36 7.92 22.32 21.57
N ALA A 37 8.74 22.19 20.54
CA ALA A 37 8.61 22.98 19.34
C ALA A 37 7.30 22.64 18.57
N ILE A 38 6.99 21.34 18.40
CA ILE A 38 5.74 20.87 17.78
C ILE A 38 4.52 21.36 18.56
N ARG A 39 4.53 21.29 19.89
CA ARG A 39 3.43 21.78 20.74
C ARG A 39 3.06 23.24 20.45
N ASN A 40 4.05 24.05 20.08
CA ASN A 40 3.88 25.48 19.79
C ASN A 40 3.64 25.77 18.30
N SER A 41 3.39 24.76 17.49
CA SER A 41 3.14 24.81 16.05
C SER A 41 1.68 24.51 15.72
N LYS A 42 1.36 24.48 14.42
CA LYS A 42 0.04 24.02 13.92
C LYS A 42 -0.02 22.51 13.67
N ILE A 43 1.10 21.81 13.81
CA ILE A 43 1.19 20.39 13.54
C ILE A 43 0.50 19.61 14.67
N ARG A 44 -0.50 18.80 14.32
CA ARG A 44 -1.12 17.85 15.25
C ARG A 44 -0.20 16.66 15.46
N PHE A 45 0.29 16.45 16.66
CA PHE A 45 1.03 15.25 17.01
C PHE A 45 0.07 14.20 17.58
N ILE A 46 0.09 13.00 17.00
CA ILE A 46 -0.71 11.85 17.45
C ILE A 46 0.24 10.83 18.09
N PRO A 47 0.24 10.73 19.44
CA PRO A 47 1.01 9.70 20.12
C PRO A 47 0.37 8.33 19.84
N VAL A 48 1.16 7.39 19.33
CA VAL A 48 0.78 6.01 19.07
C VAL A 48 1.22 5.07 20.20
N ARG A 49 0.90 3.78 20.11
CA ARG A 49 1.29 2.78 21.12
C ARG A 49 2.52 1.98 20.72
N HIS A 50 2.88 2.00 19.42
CA HIS A 50 4.10 1.39 18.88
C HIS A 50 4.56 2.16 17.65
N GLU A 51 5.85 2.40 17.48
CA GLU A 51 6.41 3.20 16.38
C GLU A 51 6.16 2.56 15.00
N GLN A 52 6.06 1.25 14.92
CA GLN A 52 5.64 0.56 13.70
C GLN A 52 4.26 1.05 13.22
N GLY A 53 3.32 1.22 14.16
CA GLY A 53 2.00 1.79 13.88
C GLY A 53 2.10 3.22 13.32
N ALA A 54 2.98 4.05 13.89
CA ALA A 54 3.23 5.41 13.39
C ALA A 54 3.73 5.40 11.95
N ALA A 55 4.65 4.51 11.62
CA ALA A 55 5.21 4.42 10.27
C ALA A 55 4.15 3.91 9.26
N PHE A 56 3.31 2.94 9.61
CA PHE A 56 2.19 2.52 8.76
C PHE A 56 1.11 3.60 8.60
N MET A 57 0.82 4.39 9.65
CA MET A 57 -0.07 5.55 9.54
C MET A 57 0.49 6.58 8.56
N ALA A 58 1.79 6.88 8.65
CA ALA A 58 2.47 7.80 7.74
C ALA A 58 2.54 7.25 6.30
N ASP A 59 2.74 5.93 6.13
CA ASP A 59 2.70 5.25 4.82
C ASP A 59 1.33 5.47 4.14
N VAL A 60 0.25 5.11 4.82
CA VAL A 60 -1.11 5.24 4.26
C VAL A 60 -1.49 6.70 4.02
N TYR A 61 -1.07 7.62 4.92
CA TYR A 61 -1.20 9.06 4.66
C TYR A 61 -0.53 9.43 3.33
N GLY A 62 0.68 8.96 3.11
CA GLY A 62 1.44 9.21 1.89
C GLY A 62 0.76 8.64 0.64
N ARG A 63 0.28 7.39 0.70
CA ARG A 63 -0.43 6.74 -0.43
C ARG A 63 -1.68 7.50 -0.83
N LEU A 64 -2.48 7.94 0.15
CA LEU A 64 -3.78 8.58 -0.10
C LEU A 64 -3.67 10.04 -0.52
N THR A 65 -2.65 10.75 -0.05
CA THR A 65 -2.51 12.19 -0.30
C THR A 65 -1.48 12.55 -1.39
N GLY A 66 -0.58 11.62 -1.72
CA GLY A 66 0.59 11.91 -2.56
C GLY A 66 1.63 12.84 -1.91
N ARG A 67 1.43 13.20 -0.63
CA ARG A 67 2.31 14.04 0.18
C ARG A 67 3.02 13.18 1.23
N ALA A 68 4.23 13.53 1.60
CA ALA A 68 4.96 12.73 2.58
C ALA A 68 4.26 12.73 3.94
N GLY A 69 3.85 11.53 4.39
CA GLY A 69 3.45 11.31 5.78
C GLY A 69 4.68 11.38 6.69
N VAL A 70 4.50 11.86 7.93
CA VAL A 70 5.63 12.06 8.85
C VAL A 70 5.46 11.21 10.10
N CYS A 71 6.49 10.42 10.44
CA CYS A 71 6.55 9.68 11.69
C CYS A 71 7.81 10.05 12.49
N LEU A 72 7.70 9.92 13.82
CA LEU A 72 8.75 10.30 14.77
C LEU A 72 8.97 9.21 15.81
N SER A 73 10.23 8.99 16.12
CA SER A 73 10.65 8.18 17.27
C SER A 73 11.86 8.75 17.98
N THR A 74 12.13 8.23 19.18
CA THR A 74 13.43 8.40 19.80
C THR A 74 14.49 7.50 19.15
N LEU A 75 15.72 7.53 19.63
CA LEU A 75 16.81 6.67 19.18
C LEU A 75 16.60 5.19 19.61
N GLY A 76 17.58 4.36 19.30
CA GLY A 76 17.66 2.96 19.75
C GLY A 76 16.38 2.18 19.50
N PRO A 77 15.67 1.71 20.54
CA PRO A 77 14.48 0.87 20.37
C PRO A 77 13.34 1.56 19.61
N GLY A 78 13.14 2.87 19.80
CA GLY A 78 12.14 3.61 19.04
C GLY A 78 12.44 3.65 17.55
N ALA A 79 13.68 3.95 17.19
CA ALA A 79 14.12 3.96 15.80
C ALA A 79 14.06 2.57 15.16
N THR A 80 14.48 1.51 15.87
CA THR A 80 14.39 0.13 15.34
C THR A 80 12.95 -0.31 15.13
N ASN A 81 12.01 0.15 15.95
CA ASN A 81 10.58 -0.13 15.79
C ASN A 81 9.96 0.52 14.53
N LEU A 82 10.52 1.65 14.04
CA LEU A 82 10.07 2.28 12.80
C LEU A 82 10.44 1.47 11.55
N VAL A 83 11.50 0.67 11.58
CA VAL A 83 12.14 0.04 10.41
C VAL A 83 11.14 -0.68 9.53
N THR A 84 10.26 -1.50 10.10
CA THR A 84 9.29 -2.29 9.33
C THR A 84 8.34 -1.41 8.50
N GLY A 85 7.74 -0.38 9.10
CA GLY A 85 6.81 0.50 8.38
C GLY A 85 7.51 1.43 7.38
N VAL A 86 8.74 1.88 7.70
CA VAL A 86 9.56 2.68 6.76
C VAL A 86 9.96 1.84 5.54
N ALA A 87 10.30 0.56 5.74
CA ALA A 87 10.61 -0.37 4.65
C ALA A 87 9.37 -0.65 3.78
N ASP A 88 8.18 -0.75 4.40
CA ASP A 88 6.92 -0.91 3.67
C ASP A 88 6.65 0.29 2.76
N ALA A 89 6.78 1.51 3.30
CA ALA A 89 6.65 2.75 2.54
C ALA A 89 7.67 2.85 1.39
N TYR A 90 8.91 2.44 1.63
CA TYR A 90 9.97 2.46 0.62
C TYR A 90 9.67 1.52 -0.55
N LEU A 91 9.39 0.24 -0.26
CA LEU A 91 9.09 -0.75 -1.30
C LEU A 91 7.71 -0.56 -1.92
N GLY A 92 6.74 -0.06 -1.15
CA GLY A 92 5.40 0.29 -1.65
C GLY A 92 5.34 1.58 -2.47
N GLY A 93 6.41 2.36 -2.48
CA GLY A 93 6.45 3.65 -3.19
C GLY A 93 5.52 4.68 -2.55
N ALA A 94 5.39 4.68 -1.21
CA ALA A 94 4.63 5.67 -0.45
C ALA A 94 5.56 6.80 0.02
N PRO A 95 5.24 8.07 -0.22
CA PRO A 95 6.07 9.17 0.28
C PRO A 95 5.97 9.25 1.81
N LEU A 96 7.13 9.15 2.48
CA LEU A 96 7.25 9.15 3.94
C LEU A 96 8.53 9.85 4.39
N VAL A 97 8.48 10.63 5.46
CA VAL A 97 9.64 11.18 6.16
C VAL A 97 9.65 10.63 7.59
N ALA A 98 10.62 9.78 7.89
CA ALA A 98 10.89 9.33 9.25
C ALA A 98 11.87 10.29 9.95
N ILE A 99 11.56 10.69 11.17
CA ILE A 99 12.43 11.53 12.00
C ILE A 99 12.80 10.75 13.25
N THR A 100 14.10 10.61 13.53
CA THR A 100 14.59 9.98 14.74
C THR A 100 15.35 10.99 15.62
N GLY A 101 15.17 10.89 16.93
CA GLY A 101 16.11 11.48 17.87
C GLY A 101 17.42 10.68 17.91
N GLN A 102 18.50 11.33 18.35
CA GLN A 102 19.81 10.70 18.49
C GLN A 102 20.54 11.25 19.73
N VAL A 103 21.47 10.49 20.28
CA VAL A 103 22.37 10.97 21.34
C VAL A 103 23.13 12.23 20.91
N GLY A 104 23.62 12.98 21.85
CA GLY A 104 24.54 14.08 21.56
C GLY A 104 25.78 13.64 20.76
N THR A 105 26.26 14.48 19.86
CA THR A 105 27.37 14.19 18.95
C THR A 105 28.67 13.81 19.66
N ASP A 106 28.81 14.22 20.91
CA ASP A 106 29.93 13.87 21.80
C ASP A 106 29.94 12.39 22.24
N ARG A 107 28.78 11.71 22.12
CA ARG A 107 28.59 10.31 22.52
C ARG A 107 28.57 9.32 21.35
N MET A 108 28.55 9.80 20.10
CA MET A 108 28.42 8.94 18.92
C MET A 108 29.65 8.10 18.58
N GLN A 109 30.80 8.44 19.14
CA GLN A 109 32.05 7.71 18.91
C GLN A 109 32.27 6.54 19.89
N LEU A 110 31.39 6.39 20.86
CA LEU A 110 31.50 5.43 21.94
C LEU A 110 30.34 4.46 21.91
N THR A 111 30.54 3.24 22.38
CA THR A 111 29.45 2.37 22.78
C THR A 111 28.72 3.03 23.93
N SER A 112 27.57 3.66 23.68
CA SER A 112 26.80 4.41 24.66
C SER A 112 25.35 3.94 24.71
N HIS A 113 24.64 4.34 25.79
CA HIS A 113 23.27 3.94 26.03
C HIS A 113 22.38 4.25 24.81
N GLN A 114 21.73 3.23 24.26
CA GLN A 114 20.80 3.26 23.12
C GLN A 114 21.37 3.81 21.79
N TYR A 115 22.67 4.10 21.71
CA TYR A 115 23.26 4.59 20.47
C TYR A 115 23.40 3.48 19.43
N LEU A 116 22.90 3.77 18.24
CA LEU A 116 23.10 3.03 16.99
C LEU A 116 23.41 4.02 15.87
N ASP A 117 24.13 3.60 14.85
CA ASP A 117 24.24 4.37 13.61
C ASP A 117 22.92 4.29 12.84
N LEU A 118 22.01 5.23 13.14
CA LEU A 118 20.67 5.26 12.57
C LEU A 118 20.71 5.60 11.08
N THR A 119 21.67 6.43 10.64
CA THR A 119 21.78 6.75 9.21
C THR A 119 22.13 5.52 8.40
N ALA A 120 23.06 4.70 8.85
CA ALA A 120 23.41 3.44 8.22
C ALA A 120 22.24 2.42 8.29
N MET A 121 21.52 2.35 9.42
CA MET A 121 20.39 1.44 9.58
C MET A 121 19.25 1.76 8.63
N PHE A 122 18.95 3.04 8.38
CA PHE A 122 17.88 3.46 7.47
C PHE A 122 18.30 3.55 5.99
N GLU A 123 19.59 3.50 5.68
CA GLU A 123 20.10 3.63 4.31
C GLU A 123 19.45 2.64 3.32
N PRO A 124 19.36 1.31 3.59
CA PRO A 124 18.82 0.33 2.65
C PRO A 124 17.29 0.40 2.49
N ILE A 125 16.58 1.09 3.36
CA ILE A 125 15.12 1.19 3.38
C ILE A 125 14.60 2.60 3.12
N THR A 126 15.45 3.49 2.62
CA THR A 126 15.10 4.88 2.31
C THR A 126 15.78 5.37 1.04
N LYS A 127 15.15 6.31 0.35
CA LYS A 127 15.77 7.01 -0.78
C LYS A 127 16.90 7.94 -0.34
N ARG A 128 16.86 8.39 0.90
CA ARG A 128 17.84 9.27 1.52
C ARG A 128 17.75 9.18 3.03
N SER A 129 18.89 8.95 3.70
CA SER A 129 19.04 9.03 5.15
C SER A 129 20.10 10.09 5.49
N LYS A 130 19.77 11.06 6.36
CA LYS A 130 20.68 12.15 6.72
C LYS A 130 20.53 12.58 8.16
N GLN A 131 21.69 12.72 8.85
CA GLN A 131 21.79 13.31 10.17
C GLN A 131 22.00 14.83 10.05
N ILE A 132 21.34 15.59 10.92
CA ILE A 132 21.57 17.02 11.08
C ILE A 132 22.78 17.23 11.99
N ILE A 133 23.94 17.50 11.41
CA ILE A 133 25.19 17.71 12.16
C ILE A 133 25.51 19.19 12.42
N ARG A 134 24.81 20.09 11.75
CA ARG A 134 24.96 21.54 11.85
C ARG A 134 23.60 22.23 11.86
N PRO A 135 23.36 23.18 12.80
CA PRO A 135 22.09 23.88 12.91
C PRO A 135 21.69 24.67 11.65
N ASP A 136 22.64 25.24 10.95
CA ASP A 136 22.41 26.07 9.74
C ASP A 136 21.99 25.27 8.51
N THR A 137 22.12 23.93 8.52
CA THR A 137 21.75 23.06 7.38
C THR A 137 20.34 22.46 7.47
N VAL A 138 19.60 22.72 8.55
CA VAL A 138 18.29 22.09 8.81
C VAL A 138 17.28 22.32 7.69
N GLY A 139 17.21 23.56 7.17
CA GLY A 139 16.29 23.90 6.08
C GLY A 139 16.55 23.10 4.80
N GLU A 140 17.82 22.92 4.44
CA GLU A 140 18.21 22.13 3.26
C GLU A 140 17.92 20.65 3.44
N ILE A 141 18.25 20.09 4.62
CA ILE A 141 18.03 18.67 4.91
C ILE A 141 16.55 18.33 4.84
N VAL A 142 15.68 19.13 5.49
CA VAL A 142 14.22 18.92 5.46
C VAL A 142 13.70 19.06 4.03
N ARG A 143 14.01 20.16 3.33
CA ARG A 143 13.53 20.36 1.96
C ARG A 143 13.93 19.19 1.04
N LEU A 144 15.17 18.70 1.15
CA LEU A 144 15.65 17.57 0.35
C LEU A 144 14.97 16.26 0.75
N ALA A 145 14.71 16.02 2.04
CA ALA A 145 13.99 14.84 2.48
C ALA A 145 12.59 14.77 1.85
N PHE A 146 11.79 15.84 1.95
CA PHE A 146 10.47 15.90 1.32
C PHE A 146 10.53 15.81 -0.20
N LYS A 147 11.48 16.51 -0.82
CA LYS A 147 11.67 16.44 -2.28
C LYS A 147 11.95 15.01 -2.75
N HIS A 148 12.83 14.29 -2.07
CA HIS A 148 13.15 12.90 -2.42
C HIS A 148 12.01 11.93 -2.10
N ALA A 149 11.28 12.14 -1.00
CA ALA A 149 10.14 11.31 -0.63
C ALA A 149 9.04 11.36 -1.70
N GLU A 150 8.75 12.55 -2.24
CA GLU A 150 7.59 12.80 -3.09
C GLU A 150 7.86 12.68 -4.60
N LYS A 151 9.12 12.73 -5.08
CA LYS A 151 9.43 12.85 -6.51
C LYS A 151 10.09 11.65 -7.14
N GLY A 152 9.86 11.51 -8.47
CA GLY A 152 10.13 10.29 -9.21
C GLY A 152 9.22 9.18 -8.68
N LYS A 153 9.74 7.95 -8.56
CA LYS A 153 9.07 6.92 -7.77
C LYS A 153 9.09 7.38 -6.29
N PRO A 154 7.95 7.68 -5.66
CA PRO A 154 7.93 8.10 -4.26
C PRO A 154 8.49 7.02 -3.32
N GLY A 155 8.80 7.39 -2.08
CA GLY A 155 9.31 6.44 -1.09
C GLY A 155 9.76 7.11 0.19
N ALA A 156 10.23 6.33 1.14
CA ALA A 156 10.66 6.81 2.44
C ALA A 156 11.98 7.58 2.39
N THR A 157 12.10 8.56 3.28
CA THR A 157 13.37 9.25 3.62
C THR A 157 13.51 9.34 5.13
N HIS A 158 14.73 9.59 5.61
CA HIS A 158 15.03 9.61 7.03
C HIS A 158 15.87 10.85 7.40
N ILE A 159 15.49 11.48 8.52
CA ILE A 159 16.20 12.58 9.17
C ILE A 159 16.55 12.17 10.59
N ASP A 160 17.82 12.23 10.95
CA ASP A 160 18.32 11.94 12.29
C ASP A 160 18.74 13.24 12.99
N LEU A 161 18.18 13.50 14.19
CA LEU A 161 18.38 14.75 14.93
C LEU A 161 19.08 14.50 16.27
N PRO A 162 20.41 14.79 16.38
CA PRO A 162 21.10 14.71 17.66
C PRO A 162 20.57 15.71 18.69
N GLN A 163 20.43 15.24 19.94
CA GLN A 163 19.86 16.00 21.05
C GLN A 163 20.56 17.34 21.32
N ASN A 164 21.89 17.36 21.27
CA ASN A 164 22.64 18.61 21.47
C ASN A 164 22.47 19.59 20.31
N ILE A 165 22.38 19.09 19.09
CA ILE A 165 22.10 19.92 17.90
C ILE A 165 20.70 20.52 17.98
N ALA A 166 19.69 19.73 18.41
CA ALA A 166 18.31 20.20 18.56
C ALA A 166 18.19 21.47 19.44
N LYS A 167 19.04 21.58 20.47
CA LYS A 167 19.08 22.71 21.42
C LYS A 167 19.84 23.92 20.90
N MET A 168 20.75 23.74 19.95
CA MET A 168 21.60 24.82 19.45
C MET A 168 20.80 25.91 18.73
N PRO A 169 21.16 27.19 18.87
CA PRO A 169 20.59 28.26 18.06
C PRO A 169 20.93 28.03 16.58
N ALA A 170 19.94 28.23 15.70
CA ALA A 170 20.09 28.05 14.28
C ALA A 170 19.84 29.35 13.53
N ASP A 171 20.83 29.75 12.72
CA ASP A 171 20.67 30.81 11.72
C ASP A 171 20.27 30.17 10.39
N ALA A 172 19.07 29.59 10.37
CA ALA A 172 18.48 28.91 9.21
C ALA A 172 17.01 29.30 9.06
N VAL A 173 16.50 29.15 7.84
CA VAL A 173 15.11 29.45 7.51
C VAL A 173 14.53 28.34 6.67
N PRO A 174 13.20 28.14 6.73
CA PRO A 174 12.52 27.21 5.82
C PRO A 174 12.77 27.58 4.36
N LEU A 175 13.13 26.59 3.56
CA LEU A 175 13.26 26.76 2.12
C LEU A 175 11.88 26.65 1.47
N LYS A 176 11.64 27.44 0.45
CA LYS A 176 10.36 27.41 -0.28
C LYS A 176 10.19 26.07 -0.99
N ARG A 177 9.01 25.47 -0.81
CA ARG A 177 8.58 24.34 -1.63
C ARG A 177 8.43 24.82 -3.09
N GLN A 178 9.25 24.27 -3.97
CA GLN A 178 9.18 24.58 -5.39
C GLN A 178 8.06 23.77 -6.02
N GLN A 179 7.25 24.40 -6.85
CA GLN A 179 6.35 23.67 -7.74
C GLN A 179 7.23 22.94 -8.77
N MET A 180 7.16 21.63 -8.75
CA MET A 180 7.88 20.82 -9.73
C MET A 180 6.94 20.52 -10.88
N HIS A 181 7.37 20.85 -12.09
CA HIS A 181 6.66 20.47 -13.29
C HIS A 181 6.83 18.97 -13.56
N ASP A 182 5.81 18.39 -14.15
CA ASP A 182 5.90 17.01 -14.63
C ASP A 182 6.89 16.93 -15.81
N VAL A 183 7.58 15.82 -15.90
CA VAL A 183 8.44 15.51 -17.04
C VAL A 183 7.56 14.92 -18.13
N TYR A 184 7.62 15.48 -19.33
CA TYR A 184 6.95 14.95 -20.51
C TYR A 184 7.84 13.89 -21.17
N ALA A 185 7.22 12.80 -21.64
CA ALA A 185 7.94 11.75 -22.36
C ALA A 185 8.40 12.23 -23.75
N ASP A 186 9.47 11.66 -24.26
CA ASP A 186 9.97 11.94 -25.59
C ASP A 186 8.92 11.56 -26.66
N PRO A 187 8.53 12.47 -27.56
CA PRO A 187 7.57 12.19 -28.62
C PRO A 187 7.95 11.04 -29.54
N THR A 188 9.26 10.75 -29.71
CA THR A 188 9.73 9.61 -30.51
C THR A 188 9.40 8.29 -29.84
N HIS A 189 9.51 8.21 -28.51
CA HIS A 189 9.14 7.03 -27.73
C HIS A 189 7.61 6.86 -27.69
N ILE A 190 6.85 7.95 -27.60
CA ILE A 190 5.38 7.92 -27.69
C ILE A 190 4.94 7.36 -29.05
N ALA A 191 5.53 7.85 -30.16
CA ALA A 191 5.22 7.40 -31.50
C ALA A 191 5.60 5.91 -31.71
N ALA A 192 6.75 5.49 -31.16
CA ALA A 192 7.18 4.09 -31.22
C ALA A 192 6.22 3.17 -30.42
N ALA A 193 5.82 3.57 -29.23
CA ALA A 193 4.83 2.87 -28.41
C ALA A 193 3.48 2.75 -29.16
N GLY A 194 2.98 3.87 -29.70
CA GLY A 194 1.73 3.91 -30.47
C GLY A 194 1.76 2.98 -31.68
N LYS A 195 2.88 2.89 -32.39
CA LYS A 195 3.08 1.95 -33.51
C LYS A 195 3.03 0.50 -33.04
N ILE A 196 3.78 0.13 -32.00
CA ILE A 196 3.80 -1.24 -31.43
C ILE A 196 2.38 -1.66 -31.00
N ILE A 197 1.65 -0.77 -30.31
CA ILE A 197 0.28 -1.02 -29.85
C ILE A 197 -0.67 -1.22 -31.04
N SER A 198 -0.52 -0.42 -32.09
CA SER A 198 -1.37 -0.51 -33.30
C SER A 198 -1.16 -1.81 -34.08
N GLU A 199 0.07 -2.33 -34.11
CA GLU A 199 0.45 -3.56 -34.81
C GLU A 199 0.21 -4.84 -33.99
N ALA A 200 -0.10 -4.70 -32.69
CA ALA A 200 -0.31 -5.81 -31.77
C ALA A 200 -1.56 -6.63 -32.12
N LYS A 201 -1.45 -7.95 -32.09
CA LYS A 201 -2.56 -8.88 -32.30
C LYS A 201 -3.35 -9.13 -31.03
N ASN A 202 -2.65 -9.38 -29.92
CA ASN A 202 -3.21 -9.69 -28.62
C ASN A 202 -2.54 -8.82 -27.53
N PRO A 203 -2.72 -7.49 -27.54
CA PRO A 203 -2.14 -6.64 -26.51
C PRO A 203 -2.87 -6.84 -25.18
N VAL A 204 -2.12 -6.69 -24.07
CA VAL A 204 -2.64 -6.69 -22.70
C VAL A 204 -2.05 -5.52 -21.95
N ILE A 205 -2.88 -4.75 -21.26
CA ILE A 205 -2.42 -3.74 -20.30
C ILE A 205 -2.15 -4.42 -18.97
N LEU A 206 -0.95 -4.21 -18.42
CA LEU A 206 -0.58 -4.55 -17.05
C LEU A 206 -0.39 -3.25 -16.25
N ALA A 207 -1.40 -2.90 -15.46
CA ALA A 207 -1.36 -1.68 -14.64
C ALA A 207 -0.81 -1.96 -13.25
N GLY A 208 0.18 -1.20 -12.83
CA GLY A 208 0.80 -1.24 -11.49
C GLY A 208 0.50 0.00 -10.65
N ALA A 209 1.01 0.01 -9.43
CA ALA A 209 0.80 1.09 -8.46
C ALA A 209 1.27 2.48 -8.96
N GLY A 210 2.23 2.53 -9.87
CA GLY A 210 2.66 3.77 -10.53
C GLY A 210 1.53 4.45 -11.29
N ALA A 211 0.63 3.68 -11.92
CA ALA A 211 -0.53 4.23 -12.62
C ALA A 211 -1.52 4.90 -11.65
N VAL A 212 -1.70 4.32 -10.45
CA VAL A 212 -2.53 4.91 -9.39
C VAL A 212 -1.89 6.20 -8.87
N ARG A 213 -0.60 6.17 -8.55
CA ARG A 213 0.16 7.36 -8.10
C ARG A 213 0.21 8.46 -9.15
N GLY A 214 0.26 8.09 -10.43
CA GLY A 214 0.23 9.00 -11.57
C GLY A 214 -1.17 9.49 -11.95
N HIS A 215 -2.20 9.18 -11.15
CA HIS A 215 -3.61 9.56 -11.41
C HIS A 215 -4.09 9.17 -12.82
N ALA A 216 -3.65 8.02 -13.32
CA ALA A 216 -3.86 7.61 -14.71
C ALA A 216 -5.15 6.78 -14.94
N ALA A 217 -6.03 6.63 -13.95
CA ALA A 217 -7.21 5.76 -14.05
C ALA A 217 -8.10 6.08 -15.27
N SER A 218 -8.45 7.36 -15.45
CA SER A 218 -9.26 7.80 -16.60
C SER A 218 -8.56 7.53 -17.93
N ALA A 219 -7.24 7.78 -18.01
CA ALA A 219 -6.47 7.54 -19.23
C ALA A 219 -6.32 6.04 -19.55
N VAL A 220 -6.15 5.18 -18.52
CA VAL A 220 -6.12 3.72 -18.66
C VAL A 220 -7.47 3.21 -19.16
N THR A 221 -8.58 3.66 -18.57
CA THR A 221 -9.93 3.28 -19.00
C THR A 221 -10.21 3.73 -20.44
N GLU A 222 -9.85 4.98 -20.79
CA GLU A 222 -10.01 5.48 -22.16
C GLU A 222 -9.14 4.71 -23.17
N LEU A 223 -7.91 4.33 -22.79
CA LEU A 223 -7.03 3.52 -23.61
C LEU A 223 -7.64 2.12 -23.87
N ALA A 224 -8.16 1.50 -22.81
CA ALA A 224 -8.84 0.20 -22.90
C ALA A 224 -10.07 0.26 -23.81
N ASP A 225 -10.92 1.26 -23.62
CA ASP A 225 -12.16 1.43 -24.38
C ASP A 225 -11.91 1.72 -25.86
N ARG A 226 -11.02 2.67 -26.17
CA ARG A 226 -10.80 3.12 -27.55
C ARG A 226 -9.99 2.14 -28.39
N LEU A 227 -9.10 1.38 -27.77
CA LEU A 227 -8.24 0.42 -28.47
C LEU A 227 -8.65 -1.03 -28.22
N HIS A 228 -9.75 -1.27 -27.48
CA HIS A 228 -10.29 -2.59 -27.16
C HIS A 228 -9.20 -3.52 -26.54
N ILE A 229 -8.52 -3.04 -25.50
CA ILE A 229 -7.42 -3.76 -24.86
C ILE A 229 -7.81 -4.19 -23.44
N PRO A 230 -7.70 -5.49 -23.10
CA PRO A 230 -7.98 -5.94 -21.74
C PRO A 230 -6.95 -5.41 -20.74
N VAL A 231 -7.42 -5.07 -19.54
CA VAL A 231 -6.62 -4.52 -18.45
C VAL A 231 -6.53 -5.53 -17.31
N VAL A 232 -5.30 -5.82 -16.91
CA VAL A 232 -4.97 -6.57 -15.72
C VAL A 232 -4.24 -5.64 -14.76
N ASN A 233 -4.58 -5.66 -13.48
CA ASN A 233 -3.92 -4.84 -12.47
C ASN A 233 -3.09 -5.69 -11.48
N THR A 234 -2.04 -5.10 -10.92
CA THR A 234 -1.37 -5.64 -9.74
C THR A 234 -2.25 -5.49 -8.50
N MET A 235 -1.88 -6.12 -7.38
CA MET A 235 -2.63 -5.98 -6.12
C MET A 235 -2.71 -4.53 -5.65
N MET A 236 -1.66 -3.74 -5.84
CA MET A 236 -1.60 -2.34 -5.41
C MET A 236 -2.25 -1.36 -6.40
N ALA A 237 -2.61 -1.83 -7.59
CA ALA A 237 -3.30 -1.03 -8.60
C ALA A 237 -4.80 -1.38 -8.71
N LYS A 238 -5.36 -2.07 -7.71
CA LYS A 238 -6.78 -2.41 -7.67
C LYS A 238 -7.65 -1.16 -7.76
N GLY A 239 -8.64 -1.16 -8.67
CA GLY A 239 -9.50 -0.01 -8.94
C GLY A 239 -8.95 0.97 -9.99
N ILE A 240 -7.79 0.72 -10.60
CA ILE A 240 -7.26 1.53 -11.71
C ILE A 240 -8.19 1.53 -12.93
N ILE A 241 -8.92 0.46 -13.11
CA ILE A 241 -10.10 0.30 -13.95
C ILE A 241 -11.20 -0.30 -13.07
N PRO A 242 -12.45 0.16 -13.14
CA PRO A 242 -13.54 -0.43 -12.37
C PRO A 242 -13.66 -1.94 -12.65
N MET A 243 -13.83 -2.77 -11.60
CA MET A 243 -13.93 -4.22 -11.81
C MET A 243 -15.20 -4.65 -12.54
N ASP A 244 -16.22 -3.79 -12.61
CA ASP A 244 -17.42 -3.98 -13.42
C ASP A 244 -17.25 -3.60 -14.90
N ASP A 245 -16.13 -2.95 -15.27
CA ASP A 245 -15.81 -2.65 -16.67
C ASP A 245 -15.59 -3.93 -17.49
N LYS A 246 -16.05 -3.94 -18.76
CA LYS A 246 -15.95 -5.10 -19.66
C LYS A 246 -14.51 -5.50 -20.01
N TYR A 247 -13.57 -4.57 -19.96
CA TYR A 247 -12.15 -4.82 -20.23
C TYR A 247 -11.34 -5.13 -18.97
N SER A 248 -11.94 -5.06 -17.78
CA SER A 248 -11.26 -5.41 -16.53
C SER A 248 -11.12 -6.92 -16.36
N LEU A 249 -9.91 -7.43 -16.39
CA LEU A 249 -9.57 -8.84 -16.16
C LEU A 249 -8.97 -9.07 -14.76
N TRP A 250 -9.25 -8.14 -13.83
CA TRP A 250 -8.95 -8.20 -12.42
C TRP A 250 -7.44 -8.27 -12.09
N THR A 251 -7.09 -8.92 -10.97
CA THR A 251 -5.76 -8.82 -10.39
C THR A 251 -4.88 -10.03 -10.70
N ILE A 252 -3.61 -9.76 -11.09
CA ILE A 252 -2.54 -10.74 -11.25
C ILE A 252 -1.71 -10.87 -9.97
N GLY A 253 -0.91 -11.92 -9.86
CA GLY A 253 0.04 -12.09 -8.76
C GLY A 253 -0.49 -12.92 -7.60
N ILE A 254 -1.59 -13.63 -7.80
CA ILE A 254 -2.03 -14.71 -6.92
C ILE A 254 -0.96 -15.81 -6.91
N PRO A 255 -0.75 -16.57 -5.81
CA PRO A 255 0.42 -17.43 -5.64
C PRO A 255 0.68 -18.42 -6.76
N GLN A 256 -0.35 -18.84 -7.46
CA GLN A 256 -0.25 -19.76 -8.61
C GLN A 256 -0.85 -19.13 -9.87
N LYS A 257 -0.54 -19.72 -11.02
CA LYS A 257 -1.14 -19.36 -12.29
C LYS A 257 -2.65 -19.63 -12.26
N ASP A 258 -3.44 -18.68 -12.72
CA ASP A 258 -4.89 -18.77 -12.79
C ASP A 258 -5.44 -18.29 -14.15
N HIS A 259 -6.74 -18.02 -14.24
CA HIS A 259 -7.38 -17.53 -15.46
C HIS A 259 -6.68 -16.32 -16.07
N VAL A 260 -6.25 -15.35 -15.26
CA VAL A 260 -5.60 -14.12 -15.72
C VAL A 260 -4.29 -14.41 -16.43
N ASN A 261 -3.54 -15.44 -16.01
CA ASN A 261 -2.29 -15.82 -16.68
C ASN A 261 -2.51 -16.30 -18.13
N GLN A 262 -3.70 -16.83 -18.46
CA GLN A 262 -4.01 -17.27 -19.83
C GLN A 262 -4.01 -16.12 -20.84
N LEU A 263 -4.26 -14.88 -20.40
CA LEU A 263 -4.12 -13.70 -21.24
C LEU A 263 -2.67 -13.49 -21.65
N PHE A 264 -1.76 -13.56 -20.67
CA PHE A 264 -0.33 -13.37 -20.92
C PHE A 264 0.28 -14.52 -21.72
N ASP A 265 -0.26 -15.74 -21.62
CA ASP A 265 0.16 -16.88 -22.47
C ASP A 265 -0.10 -16.62 -23.96
N ARG A 266 -1.10 -15.78 -24.29
CA ARG A 266 -1.49 -15.41 -25.66
C ARG A 266 -1.00 -14.02 -26.09
N ALA A 267 -0.57 -13.19 -25.16
CA ALA A 267 -0.15 -11.83 -25.44
C ALA A 267 1.12 -11.80 -26.30
N ASP A 268 1.11 -10.99 -27.35
CA ASP A 268 2.28 -10.62 -28.14
C ASP A 268 2.89 -9.28 -27.66
N VAL A 269 2.05 -8.39 -27.11
CA VAL A 269 2.48 -7.10 -26.56
C VAL A 269 1.91 -6.94 -25.15
N VAL A 270 2.76 -6.56 -24.20
CA VAL A 270 2.34 -6.12 -22.85
C VAL A 270 2.64 -4.63 -22.69
N ILE A 271 1.59 -3.87 -22.41
CA ILE A 271 1.66 -2.45 -22.10
C ILE A 271 1.69 -2.32 -20.59
N ALA A 272 2.90 -2.21 -20.04
CA ALA A 272 3.14 -2.09 -18.60
C ALA A 272 3.04 -0.62 -18.19
N ILE A 273 1.97 -0.25 -17.49
CA ILE A 273 1.67 1.13 -17.08
C ILE A 273 1.87 1.27 -15.58
N GLY A 274 2.88 2.03 -15.18
CA GLY A 274 3.20 2.22 -13.76
C GLY A 274 3.53 0.92 -13.04
N TYR A 275 4.02 -0.09 -13.76
CA TYR A 275 4.32 -1.42 -13.24
C TYR A 275 5.72 -1.47 -12.64
N ASP A 276 5.80 -1.98 -11.42
CA ASP A 276 7.04 -2.23 -10.71
C ASP A 276 7.23 -3.74 -10.47
N ILE A 277 8.41 -4.27 -10.77
CA ILE A 277 8.72 -5.70 -10.59
C ILE A 277 8.63 -6.15 -9.13
N VAL A 278 8.71 -5.23 -8.18
CA VAL A 278 8.53 -5.49 -6.75
C VAL A 278 7.11 -5.93 -6.40
N GLU A 279 6.11 -5.46 -7.16
CA GLU A 279 4.71 -5.80 -6.94
C GLU A 279 4.37 -7.24 -7.35
N CYS A 280 4.89 -7.64 -8.50
CA CYS A 280 4.70 -8.98 -9.05
C CYS A 280 5.85 -9.33 -9.99
N ALA A 281 6.70 -10.27 -9.62
CA ALA A 281 7.84 -10.64 -10.45
C ALA A 281 7.40 -11.07 -11.86
N PRO A 282 8.12 -10.68 -12.94
CA PRO A 282 7.76 -11.00 -14.32
C PRO A 282 7.49 -12.48 -14.59
N ALA A 283 8.21 -13.37 -13.92
CA ALA A 283 7.97 -14.81 -14.03
C ALA A 283 6.59 -15.27 -13.53
N LYS A 284 5.97 -14.53 -12.59
CA LYS A 284 4.67 -14.89 -12.00
C LYS A 284 3.50 -14.59 -12.92
N TRP A 285 3.59 -13.54 -13.73
CA TRP A 285 2.55 -13.24 -14.72
C TRP A 285 2.84 -13.83 -16.10
N GLY A 286 3.93 -14.60 -16.24
CA GLY A 286 4.20 -15.35 -17.45
C GLY A 286 4.99 -14.58 -18.52
N ALA A 287 5.78 -13.57 -18.12
CA ALA A 287 6.66 -12.87 -19.05
C ALA A 287 7.60 -13.84 -19.79
N ARG A 288 7.64 -13.74 -21.12
CA ARG A 288 8.46 -14.55 -22.02
C ARG A 288 9.47 -13.66 -22.75
N GLU A 289 10.58 -14.25 -23.20
CA GLU A 289 11.63 -13.52 -23.91
C GLU A 289 11.20 -13.03 -25.32
N ASP A 290 10.20 -13.69 -25.93
CA ASP A 290 9.61 -13.33 -27.23
C ASP A 290 8.49 -12.28 -27.15
N MET A 291 8.14 -11.83 -25.95
CA MET A 291 7.05 -10.88 -25.70
C MET A 291 7.57 -9.45 -25.83
N THR A 292 6.89 -8.63 -26.63
CA THR A 292 7.20 -7.21 -26.74
C THR A 292 6.61 -6.45 -25.55
N ILE A 293 7.44 -5.70 -24.82
CA ILE A 293 7.03 -4.92 -23.67
C ILE A 293 7.16 -3.43 -23.99
N VAL A 294 6.08 -2.67 -23.77
CA VAL A 294 6.06 -1.21 -23.76
C VAL A 294 5.93 -0.77 -22.30
N HIS A 295 6.96 -0.12 -21.75
CA HIS A 295 6.98 0.39 -20.39
C HIS A 295 6.59 1.86 -20.37
N ILE A 296 5.57 2.23 -19.56
CA ILE A 296 5.07 3.61 -19.42
C ILE A 296 5.07 3.95 -17.93
N ASP A 297 6.00 4.77 -17.50
CA ASP A 297 6.13 5.14 -16.07
C ASP A 297 6.79 6.53 -15.91
N SER A 298 6.76 7.04 -14.68
CA SER A 298 7.48 8.24 -14.24
C SER A 298 8.99 8.04 -14.07
N ALA A 299 9.45 6.79 -14.10
CA ALA A 299 10.85 6.38 -13.97
C ALA A 299 11.20 5.30 -15.02
N PRO A 300 12.48 5.15 -15.38
CA PRO A 300 12.94 4.04 -16.21
C PRO A 300 12.64 2.68 -15.56
N ALA A 301 12.50 1.66 -16.40
CA ALA A 301 12.22 0.31 -15.97
C ALA A 301 13.39 -0.33 -15.21
N ASP A 302 13.07 -1.04 -14.13
CA ASP A 302 13.97 -2.06 -13.60
C ASP A 302 13.96 -3.27 -14.55
N VAL A 303 15.12 -3.70 -15.01
CA VAL A 303 15.24 -4.74 -16.03
C VAL A 303 15.74 -6.07 -15.47
N ASN A 304 15.23 -7.17 -16.04
CA ASN A 304 15.75 -8.50 -15.84
C ASN A 304 15.62 -9.33 -17.12
N LYS A 305 16.10 -10.57 -17.13
CA LYS A 305 16.06 -11.43 -18.33
C LYS A 305 14.67 -11.63 -18.96
N ARG A 306 13.59 -11.44 -18.20
CA ARG A 306 12.20 -11.60 -18.67
C ARG A 306 11.45 -10.28 -18.80
N TYR A 307 12.05 -9.18 -18.39
CA TYR A 307 11.46 -7.85 -18.48
C TYR A 307 12.48 -6.90 -19.09
N GLN A 308 12.45 -6.81 -20.40
CA GLN A 308 13.31 -5.95 -21.20
C GLN A 308 12.41 -5.15 -22.15
N PRO A 309 12.02 -3.92 -21.78
CA PRO A 309 11.16 -3.10 -22.61
C PRO A 309 11.78 -2.84 -24.00
N ALA A 310 10.97 -3.03 -25.04
CA ALA A 310 11.32 -2.60 -26.40
C ALA A 310 11.26 -1.08 -26.54
N VAL A 311 10.38 -0.44 -25.76
CA VAL A 311 10.24 1.02 -25.67
C VAL A 311 9.93 1.39 -24.22
N GLU A 312 10.60 2.42 -23.71
CA GLU A 312 10.33 3.06 -22.44
C GLU A 312 9.79 4.47 -22.66
N VAL A 313 8.54 4.73 -22.26
CA VAL A 313 7.90 6.03 -22.27
C VAL A 313 7.99 6.57 -20.85
N VAL A 314 9.04 7.35 -20.57
CA VAL A 314 9.33 7.87 -19.22
C VAL A 314 8.85 9.31 -19.10
N GLY A 315 7.86 9.55 -18.24
CA GLY A 315 7.28 10.86 -18.01
C GLY A 315 5.98 10.82 -17.22
N ASN A 316 5.15 11.86 -17.33
CA ASN A 316 3.81 11.84 -16.77
C ASN A 316 2.99 10.73 -17.43
N ILE A 317 2.56 9.75 -16.64
CA ILE A 317 1.87 8.55 -17.15
C ILE A 317 0.56 8.93 -17.85
N SER A 318 -0.28 9.73 -17.21
CA SER A 318 -1.60 10.12 -17.74
C SER A 318 -1.47 10.86 -19.08
N GLU A 319 -0.59 11.86 -19.16
CA GLU A 319 -0.33 12.61 -20.40
C GLU A 319 0.25 11.71 -21.48
N SER A 320 1.19 10.83 -21.14
CA SER A 320 1.78 9.89 -22.08
C SER A 320 0.73 8.95 -22.71
N LEU A 321 -0.25 8.50 -21.92
CA LEU A 321 -1.35 7.66 -22.42
C LEU A 321 -2.25 8.43 -23.38
N TYR A 322 -2.59 9.70 -23.08
CA TYR A 322 -3.36 10.53 -24.00
C TYR A 322 -2.62 10.83 -25.30
N GLU A 323 -1.30 11.06 -25.25
CA GLU A 323 -0.51 11.24 -26.48
C GLU A 323 -0.42 9.93 -27.30
N ILE A 324 -0.29 8.76 -26.66
CA ILE A 324 -0.35 7.47 -27.33
C ILE A 324 -1.73 7.28 -27.99
N LEU A 325 -2.83 7.65 -27.33
CA LEU A 325 -4.18 7.59 -27.88
C LEU A 325 -4.39 8.45 -29.14
N ARG A 326 -3.59 9.49 -29.35
CA ARG A 326 -3.64 10.31 -30.56
C ARG A 326 -2.99 9.65 -31.77
N CYS A 327 -2.03 8.74 -31.55
CA CYS A 327 -1.26 8.13 -32.62
C CYS A 327 -1.49 6.62 -32.76
N ALA A 328 -2.04 5.94 -31.76
CA ALA A 328 -2.34 4.52 -31.82
C ALA A 328 -3.75 4.28 -32.41
N HIS A 329 -3.85 3.29 -33.28
CA HIS A 329 -5.10 2.88 -33.92
C HIS A 329 -5.22 1.37 -33.89
N ARG A 330 -6.27 0.87 -33.29
CA ARG A 330 -6.59 -0.56 -33.26
C ARG A 330 -8.10 -0.75 -33.39
N THR A 331 -8.51 -1.80 -34.08
CA THR A 331 -9.89 -2.21 -34.25
C THR A 331 -10.03 -3.70 -33.97
N GLY A 332 -11.19 -4.13 -33.54
CA GLY A 332 -11.49 -5.52 -33.20
C GLY A 332 -11.50 -5.79 -31.70
N GLU A 333 -12.52 -6.52 -31.28
CA GLU A 333 -12.73 -6.87 -29.88
C GLU A 333 -11.79 -7.99 -29.42
N PRO A 334 -11.35 -8.01 -28.17
CA PRO A 334 -10.54 -9.07 -27.58
C PRO A 334 -11.44 -10.25 -27.15
N GLU A 335 -12.02 -10.98 -28.10
CA GLU A 335 -13.05 -12.02 -27.85
C GLU A 335 -12.65 -13.02 -26.78
N PHE A 336 -11.38 -13.46 -26.79
CA PHE A 336 -10.88 -14.40 -25.78
C PHE A 336 -10.90 -13.80 -24.37
N ALA A 337 -10.47 -12.55 -24.21
CA ALA A 337 -10.48 -11.87 -22.93
C ALA A 337 -11.90 -11.66 -22.39
N LEU A 338 -12.84 -11.28 -23.27
CA LEU A 338 -14.24 -11.10 -22.92
C LEU A 338 -14.90 -12.42 -22.49
N ALA A 339 -14.64 -13.53 -23.22
CA ALA A 339 -15.12 -14.85 -22.83
C ALA A 339 -14.52 -15.33 -21.51
N LEU A 340 -13.20 -15.09 -21.30
CA LEU A 340 -12.53 -15.41 -20.05
C LEU A 340 -13.15 -14.64 -18.88
N ARG A 341 -13.41 -13.34 -19.07
CA ARG A 341 -14.06 -12.50 -18.05
C ARG A 341 -15.45 -13.03 -17.69
N GLN A 342 -16.26 -13.43 -18.67
CA GLN A 342 -17.58 -14.03 -18.40
C GLN A 342 -17.48 -15.26 -17.50
N THR A 343 -16.50 -16.14 -17.77
CA THR A 343 -16.22 -17.32 -16.92
C THR A 343 -15.86 -16.90 -15.50
N MET A 344 -14.94 -15.94 -15.35
CA MET A 344 -14.48 -15.43 -14.06
C MET A 344 -15.62 -14.78 -13.25
N VAL A 345 -16.51 -14.03 -13.90
CA VAL A 345 -17.69 -13.42 -13.25
C VAL A 345 -18.66 -14.48 -12.76
N ALA A 346 -18.98 -15.48 -13.60
CA ALA A 346 -19.89 -16.56 -13.23
C ALA A 346 -19.36 -17.38 -12.03
N GLU A 347 -18.04 -17.67 -12.00
CA GLU A 347 -17.42 -18.34 -10.87
C GLU A 347 -17.46 -17.48 -9.59
N HIS A 348 -17.17 -16.18 -9.72
CA HIS A 348 -17.23 -15.24 -8.60
C HIS A 348 -18.62 -15.16 -7.97
N GLU A 349 -19.66 -15.04 -8.81
CA GLU A 349 -21.06 -15.02 -8.37
C GLU A 349 -21.46 -16.33 -7.68
N ALA A 350 -21.05 -17.48 -8.24
CA ALA A 350 -21.34 -18.78 -7.66
C ALA A 350 -20.69 -18.98 -6.29
N MET A 351 -19.42 -18.55 -6.12
CA MET A 351 -18.72 -18.63 -4.84
C MET A 351 -19.29 -17.66 -3.79
N ALA A 352 -19.80 -16.51 -4.22
CA ALA A 352 -20.43 -15.51 -3.34
C ALA A 352 -21.76 -15.97 -2.73
N ALA A 353 -22.39 -16.99 -3.28
CA ALA A 353 -23.69 -17.51 -2.84
C ALA A 353 -23.60 -18.57 -1.73
N ASP A 354 -22.42 -18.96 -1.27
CA ASP A 354 -22.21 -20.00 -0.25
C ASP A 354 -22.61 -19.49 1.14
N ASP A 355 -23.60 -20.13 1.77
CA ASP A 355 -24.14 -19.78 3.10
C ASP A 355 -23.52 -20.63 4.24
N SER A 356 -22.49 -21.42 3.97
CA SER A 356 -21.83 -22.25 4.98
C SER A 356 -21.19 -21.44 6.11
N CYS A 357 -21.07 -22.04 7.29
CA CYS A 357 -20.35 -21.49 8.44
C CYS A 357 -19.45 -22.60 9.03
N PRO A 358 -18.14 -22.34 9.27
CA PRO A 358 -17.41 -21.08 9.05
C PRO A 358 -17.51 -20.55 7.62
N MET A 359 -17.54 -19.22 7.48
CA MET A 359 -17.82 -18.56 6.20
C MET A 359 -16.68 -18.75 5.19
N LYS A 360 -17.05 -18.87 3.92
CA LYS A 360 -16.06 -18.86 2.82
C LYS A 360 -15.58 -17.43 2.51
N PRO A 361 -14.30 -17.24 2.14
CA PRO A 361 -13.74 -15.94 1.82
C PRO A 361 -14.52 -15.13 0.77
N ALA A 362 -14.95 -15.78 -0.32
CA ALA A 362 -15.69 -15.10 -1.39
C ALA A 362 -17.04 -14.57 -0.89
N ARG A 363 -17.76 -15.32 -0.03
CA ARG A 363 -19.00 -14.87 0.58
C ARG A 363 -18.79 -13.68 1.50
N ILE A 364 -17.76 -13.72 2.36
CA ILE A 364 -17.44 -12.58 3.24
C ILE A 364 -17.21 -11.32 2.41
N LEU A 365 -16.43 -11.40 1.32
CA LEU A 365 -16.10 -10.24 0.48
C LEU A 365 -17.32 -9.73 -0.28
N ALA A 366 -18.20 -10.60 -0.76
CA ALA A 366 -19.46 -10.21 -1.39
C ALA A 366 -20.38 -9.44 -0.42
N ASP A 367 -20.48 -9.90 0.83
CA ASP A 367 -21.29 -9.23 1.86
C ASP A 367 -20.65 -7.90 2.30
N VAL A 368 -19.32 -7.84 2.45
CA VAL A 368 -18.58 -6.59 2.67
C VAL A 368 -18.87 -5.59 1.54
N ARG A 369 -18.83 -6.04 0.27
CA ARG A 369 -19.09 -5.15 -0.87
C ARG A 369 -20.51 -4.59 -0.91
N LYS A 370 -21.51 -5.34 -0.45
CA LYS A 370 -22.91 -4.85 -0.34
C LYS A 370 -23.06 -3.70 0.65
N VAL A 371 -22.24 -3.68 1.71
CA VAL A 371 -22.28 -2.66 2.77
C VAL A 371 -21.39 -1.46 2.46
N MET A 372 -20.26 -1.69 1.80
CA MET A 372 -19.29 -0.63 1.42
C MET A 372 -19.73 0.10 0.14
N GLY A 373 -19.70 1.41 0.12
CA GLY A 373 -19.89 2.23 -1.08
C GLY A 373 -18.74 2.10 -2.09
N ARG A 374 -18.91 2.59 -3.31
CA ARG A 374 -17.90 2.49 -4.38
C ARG A 374 -16.56 3.14 -4.02
N ASP A 375 -16.59 4.21 -3.24
CA ASP A 375 -15.46 5.04 -2.83
C ASP A 375 -15.07 4.88 -1.36
N ASP A 376 -15.72 3.98 -0.62
CA ASP A 376 -15.31 3.58 0.73
C ASP A 376 -14.00 2.80 0.70
N ILE A 377 -13.23 2.85 1.79
CA ILE A 377 -11.84 2.37 1.81
C ILE A 377 -11.72 1.06 2.57
N LEU A 378 -11.17 0.04 1.90
CA LEU A 378 -10.72 -1.20 2.52
C LEU A 378 -9.20 -1.20 2.65
N VAL A 379 -8.69 -1.52 3.85
CA VAL A 379 -7.27 -1.69 4.12
C VAL A 379 -7.01 -3.16 4.47
N SER A 380 -6.28 -3.84 3.60
CA SER A 380 -5.96 -5.26 3.76
C SER A 380 -4.65 -5.46 4.51
N ASP A 381 -4.68 -6.31 5.51
CA ASP A 381 -3.48 -6.90 6.09
C ASP A 381 -2.88 -7.98 5.17
N VAL A 382 -1.82 -8.65 5.63
CA VAL A 382 -1.08 -9.67 4.89
C VAL A 382 -1.35 -11.06 5.44
N GLY A 383 -1.76 -11.96 4.56
CA GLY A 383 -2.11 -13.35 4.89
C GLY A 383 -2.91 -14.01 3.76
N ALA A 384 -3.58 -15.13 4.03
CA ALA A 384 -4.44 -15.81 3.06
C ALA A 384 -5.58 -14.90 2.60
N HIS A 385 -6.17 -14.11 3.50
CA HIS A 385 -7.22 -13.14 3.20
C HIS A 385 -6.80 -12.12 2.13
N LYS A 386 -5.53 -11.69 2.11
CA LYS A 386 -5.01 -10.78 1.07
C LYS A 386 -5.19 -11.34 -0.34
N MET A 387 -4.95 -12.64 -0.52
CA MET A 387 -5.09 -13.30 -1.83
C MET A 387 -6.54 -13.30 -2.30
N TRP A 388 -7.47 -13.55 -1.37
CA TRP A 388 -8.90 -13.50 -1.63
C TRP A 388 -9.38 -12.07 -1.92
N ILE A 389 -8.96 -11.08 -1.13
CA ILE A 389 -9.25 -9.65 -1.36
C ILE A 389 -8.75 -9.24 -2.74
N ALA A 390 -7.51 -9.58 -3.09
CA ALA A 390 -6.94 -9.26 -4.39
C ALA A 390 -7.77 -9.81 -5.55
N ARG A 391 -8.34 -11.01 -5.42
CA ARG A 391 -9.13 -11.66 -6.46
C ARG A 391 -10.61 -11.31 -6.41
N HIS A 392 -11.24 -11.33 -5.24
CA HIS A 392 -12.70 -11.38 -5.07
C HIS A 392 -13.33 -10.12 -4.45
N TYR A 393 -12.55 -9.12 -4.03
CA TYR A 393 -13.14 -7.85 -3.59
C TYR A 393 -13.32 -6.93 -4.79
N ASP A 394 -14.55 -6.61 -5.15
CA ASP A 394 -14.85 -5.68 -6.22
C ASP A 394 -14.40 -4.26 -5.86
N CYS A 395 -13.47 -3.73 -6.63
CA CYS A 395 -12.92 -2.39 -6.45
C CYS A 395 -13.21 -1.56 -7.69
N TYR A 396 -13.74 -0.37 -7.50
CA TYR A 396 -14.23 0.46 -8.59
C TYR A 396 -13.44 1.76 -8.79
N GLU A 397 -12.76 2.20 -7.73
CA GLU A 397 -12.02 3.45 -7.73
C GLU A 397 -10.57 3.21 -7.22
N PRO A 398 -9.57 3.91 -7.75
CA PRO A 398 -8.20 3.83 -7.24
C PRO A 398 -8.13 4.31 -5.77
N ASN A 399 -7.17 3.78 -5.02
CA ASN A 399 -6.97 4.09 -3.59
C ASN A 399 -8.16 3.74 -2.66
N THR A 400 -9.08 2.86 -3.08
CA THR A 400 -10.16 2.36 -2.24
C THR A 400 -9.94 0.93 -1.75
N CYS A 401 -8.87 0.27 -2.22
CA CYS A 401 -8.40 -1.01 -1.69
C CYS A 401 -6.88 -0.94 -1.48
N LEU A 402 -6.45 -0.67 -0.25
CA LEU A 402 -5.04 -0.51 0.10
C LEU A 402 -4.45 -1.84 0.54
N ILE A 403 -3.40 -2.27 -0.12
CA ILE A 403 -2.72 -3.55 0.13
C ILE A 403 -1.22 -3.30 0.30
N SER A 404 -0.63 -3.76 1.42
CA SER A 404 0.82 -3.87 1.52
C SER A 404 1.28 -5.06 0.70
N ASN A 405 1.98 -4.82 -0.42
CA ASN A 405 2.45 -5.90 -1.29
C ASN A 405 3.94 -5.83 -1.65
N GLY A 406 4.55 -4.66 -1.71
CA GLY A 406 5.98 -4.53 -1.97
C GLY A 406 6.82 -5.19 -0.88
N PHE A 407 6.60 -4.81 0.36
CA PHE A 407 7.22 -5.39 1.56
C PHE A 407 6.36 -6.50 2.16
N ALA A 408 5.04 -6.38 2.05
CA ALA A 408 4.05 -7.34 2.50
C ALA A 408 4.10 -7.62 4.01
N SER A 409 4.07 -6.56 4.82
CA SER A 409 4.11 -6.67 6.28
C SER A 409 2.74 -6.98 6.88
N MET A 410 2.70 -7.96 7.78
CA MET A 410 1.56 -8.15 8.68
C MET A 410 1.46 -6.99 9.69
N GLY A 411 0.24 -6.70 10.17
CA GLY A 411 -0.02 -5.61 11.10
C GLY A 411 -0.25 -4.24 10.45
N PHE A 412 -0.31 -4.18 9.12
CA PHE A 412 -0.51 -2.94 8.35
C PHE A 412 -1.93 -2.38 8.46
N SER A 413 -2.96 -3.24 8.52
CA SER A 413 -4.35 -2.83 8.27
C SER A 413 -4.93 -1.89 9.32
N ILE A 414 -4.73 -2.13 10.62
CA ILE A 414 -5.30 -1.31 11.70
C ILE A 414 -4.73 0.11 11.70
N PRO A 415 -3.40 0.32 11.77
CA PRO A 415 -2.84 1.67 11.69
C PRO A 415 -3.12 2.32 10.32
N GLY A 416 -3.17 1.55 9.24
CA GLY A 416 -3.56 2.05 7.93
C GLY A 416 -5.01 2.54 7.88
N ALA A 417 -5.94 1.79 8.46
CA ALA A 417 -7.35 2.19 8.56
C ALA A 417 -7.52 3.44 9.44
N PHE A 418 -6.76 3.55 10.52
CA PHE A 418 -6.72 4.77 11.33
C PHE A 418 -6.37 5.99 10.48
N ALA A 419 -5.27 5.93 9.72
CA ALA A 419 -4.84 7.03 8.87
C ALA A 419 -5.85 7.35 7.77
N ALA A 420 -6.43 6.32 7.12
CA ALA A 420 -7.46 6.51 6.11
C ALA A 420 -8.71 7.19 6.69
N LYS A 421 -9.18 6.77 7.86
CA LYS A 421 -10.35 7.37 8.52
C LYS A 421 -10.08 8.77 9.05
N LEU A 422 -8.86 9.06 9.48
CA LEU A 422 -8.43 10.40 9.86
C LEU A 422 -8.49 11.38 8.67
N LEU A 423 -8.08 10.92 7.48
CA LEU A 423 -8.09 11.71 6.25
C LEU A 423 -9.49 11.87 5.64
N TYR A 424 -10.32 10.83 5.73
CA TYR A 424 -11.66 10.80 5.12
C TYR A 424 -12.71 10.42 6.17
N PRO A 425 -13.03 11.34 7.10
CA PRO A 425 -13.93 11.05 8.22
C PRO A 425 -15.36 10.69 7.78
N GLU A 426 -15.76 11.10 6.57
CA GLU A 426 -17.08 10.81 6.01
C GLU A 426 -17.19 9.41 5.39
N LYS A 427 -16.08 8.80 4.98
CA LYS A 427 -16.08 7.49 4.34
C LYS A 427 -16.16 6.36 5.37
N LYS A 428 -16.76 5.24 4.97
CA LYS A 428 -16.57 3.99 5.69
C LYS A 428 -15.16 3.49 5.44
N VAL A 429 -14.48 3.08 6.52
CA VAL A 429 -13.14 2.50 6.44
C VAL A 429 -13.17 1.14 7.13
N LEU A 430 -12.74 0.11 6.41
CA LEU A 430 -12.70 -1.28 6.86
C LEU A 430 -11.26 -1.80 6.84
N ALA A 431 -10.73 -2.18 8.00
CA ALA A 431 -9.52 -2.99 8.10
C ALA A 431 -9.90 -4.47 8.00
N ILE A 432 -9.29 -5.24 7.10
CA ILE A 432 -9.42 -6.71 7.10
C ILE A 432 -8.06 -7.31 7.45
N CYS A 433 -8.04 -8.17 8.46
CA CYS A 433 -6.84 -8.89 8.91
C CYS A 433 -7.16 -10.34 9.27
N GLY A 434 -6.13 -11.18 9.24
CA GLY A 434 -6.17 -12.46 9.95
C GLY A 434 -5.92 -12.25 11.44
N ASP A 435 -6.25 -13.24 12.23
CA ASP A 435 -6.05 -13.24 13.69
C ASP A 435 -4.59 -13.02 14.10
N GLY A 436 -3.63 -13.64 13.40
CA GLY A 436 -2.21 -13.41 13.63
C GLY A 436 -1.76 -11.98 13.31
N GLY A 437 -2.27 -11.39 12.23
CA GLY A 437 -1.97 -9.99 11.85
C GLY A 437 -2.61 -8.98 12.80
N PHE A 438 -3.82 -9.25 13.27
CA PHE A 438 -4.52 -8.42 14.25
C PHE A 438 -3.68 -8.20 15.51
N MET A 439 -3.08 -9.25 16.04
CA MET A 439 -2.29 -9.19 17.28
C MET A 439 -1.00 -8.38 17.15
N MET A 440 -0.54 -8.06 15.94
CA MET A 440 0.71 -7.31 15.75
C MET A 440 0.56 -5.81 16.00
N ASN A 441 -0.62 -5.22 15.73
CA ASN A 441 -0.87 -3.78 15.93
C ASN A 441 -2.26 -3.48 16.52
N SER A 442 -2.87 -4.43 17.23
CA SER A 442 -4.18 -4.25 17.88
C SER A 442 -4.18 -3.12 18.91
N GLN A 443 -3.03 -2.80 19.52
CA GLN A 443 -2.89 -1.70 20.48
C GLN A 443 -3.25 -0.33 19.88
N GLU A 444 -3.22 -0.16 18.58
CA GLU A 444 -3.61 1.10 17.91
C GLU A 444 -5.13 1.32 17.91
N LEU A 445 -5.93 0.33 18.31
CA LEU A 445 -7.35 0.53 18.61
C LEU A 445 -7.55 1.51 19.78
N GLU A 446 -6.67 1.48 20.80
CA GLU A 446 -6.66 2.49 21.87
C GLU A 446 -6.37 3.90 21.30
N THR A 447 -5.38 4.00 20.41
CA THR A 447 -5.09 5.27 19.72
C THR A 447 -6.34 5.77 18.98
N ALA A 448 -7.06 4.90 18.29
CA ALA A 448 -8.27 5.25 17.57
C ALA A 448 -9.43 5.72 18.49
N VAL A 449 -9.60 5.06 19.62
CA VAL A 449 -10.58 5.48 20.64
C VAL A 449 -10.22 6.86 21.20
N ARG A 450 -8.98 7.06 21.61
CA ARG A 450 -8.48 8.31 22.20
C ARG A 450 -8.56 9.49 21.24
N GLU A 451 -8.24 9.26 19.95
CA GLU A 451 -8.28 10.27 18.91
C GLU A 451 -9.67 10.44 18.27
N LYS A 452 -10.66 9.63 18.68
CA LYS A 452 -12.04 9.60 18.15
C LYS A 452 -12.10 9.37 16.65
N VAL A 453 -11.38 8.34 16.19
CA VAL A 453 -11.31 7.94 14.78
C VAL A 453 -12.00 6.58 14.63
N PRO A 454 -13.33 6.53 14.43
CA PRO A 454 -14.08 5.29 14.35
C PRO A 454 -13.94 4.63 12.99
N PHE A 455 -13.44 3.39 12.95
CA PHE A 455 -13.41 2.51 11.79
C PHE A 455 -13.77 1.08 12.20
N VAL A 456 -14.02 0.20 11.24
CA VAL A 456 -14.35 -1.20 11.50
C VAL A 456 -13.15 -2.08 11.19
N THR A 457 -12.84 -3.02 12.09
CA THR A 457 -11.87 -4.09 11.87
C THR A 457 -12.60 -5.42 11.74
N LEU A 458 -12.39 -6.14 10.65
CA LEU A 458 -12.93 -7.47 10.39
C LEU A 458 -11.80 -8.50 10.51
N ILE A 459 -11.84 -9.32 11.56
CA ILE A 459 -10.88 -10.38 11.82
C ILE A 459 -11.39 -11.66 11.17
N TRP A 460 -10.61 -12.23 10.25
CA TRP A 460 -10.82 -13.56 9.70
C TRP A 460 -10.08 -14.56 10.58
N GLU A 461 -10.83 -15.28 11.39
CA GLU A 461 -10.31 -16.16 12.43
C GLU A 461 -10.20 -17.61 11.91
N ASP A 462 -8.98 -18.13 11.81
CA ASP A 462 -8.68 -19.52 11.46
C ASP A 462 -7.64 -20.17 12.41
N SER A 463 -7.23 -19.46 13.47
CA SER A 463 -6.25 -19.88 14.48
C SER A 463 -4.93 -20.36 13.87
N SER A 464 -4.52 -19.72 12.76
CA SER A 464 -3.27 -20.08 12.11
C SER A 464 -2.65 -18.96 11.26
N TYR A 465 -1.36 -19.09 10.95
CA TYR A 465 -0.73 -18.35 9.86
C TYR A 465 -1.16 -18.95 8.51
N GLY A 466 -2.42 -18.69 8.12
CA GLY A 466 -3.13 -19.38 7.06
C GLY A 466 -2.44 -19.43 5.71
N LEU A 467 -1.72 -18.37 5.30
CA LEU A 467 -0.96 -18.36 4.03
C LEU A 467 0.26 -19.29 4.08
N ILE A 468 0.95 -19.35 5.21
CA ILE A 468 2.11 -20.25 5.38
C ILE A 468 1.63 -21.68 5.45
N LYS A 469 0.57 -21.96 6.23
CA LYS A 469 -0.08 -23.25 6.30
C LYS A 469 -0.53 -23.77 4.93
N TRP A 470 -1.10 -22.90 4.10
CA TRP A 470 -1.45 -23.24 2.72
C TRP A 470 -0.22 -23.65 1.91
N LYS A 471 0.87 -22.87 1.96
CA LYS A 471 2.10 -23.15 1.22
C LYS A 471 2.79 -24.42 1.70
N GLU A 472 2.84 -24.66 3.00
CA GLU A 472 3.40 -25.89 3.57
C GLU A 472 2.63 -27.11 3.08
N ARG A 473 1.30 -27.11 3.17
CA ARG A 473 0.45 -28.19 2.67
C ARG A 473 0.64 -28.46 1.18
N GLU A 474 0.81 -27.39 0.39
CA GLU A 474 1.07 -27.52 -1.04
C GLU A 474 2.43 -28.17 -1.35
N GLN A 475 3.48 -27.77 -0.62
CA GLN A 475 4.86 -28.21 -0.86
C GLN A 475 5.21 -29.54 -0.20
N PHE A 476 4.58 -29.84 0.93
CA PHE A 476 4.92 -31.00 1.77
C PHE A 476 3.79 -32.03 1.85
N GLY A 477 3.04 -32.21 0.75
CA GLY A 477 2.07 -33.30 0.63
C GLY A 477 0.89 -33.27 1.60
N GLY A 478 0.51 -32.08 2.06
CA GLY A 478 -0.61 -31.86 3.00
C GLY A 478 -0.18 -31.65 4.45
N GLU A 479 1.10 -31.82 4.76
CA GLU A 479 1.66 -31.58 6.11
C GLU A 479 1.91 -30.08 6.35
N HIS A 480 1.90 -29.68 7.62
CA HIS A 480 2.27 -28.34 8.08
C HIS A 480 2.78 -28.38 9.53
N CYS A 481 3.56 -27.36 9.94
CA CYS A 481 4.12 -27.31 11.29
C CYS A 481 4.29 -25.86 11.78
N TYR A 482 4.16 -25.66 13.09
CA TYR A 482 4.41 -24.39 13.80
C TYR A 482 3.57 -23.18 13.33
N VAL A 483 2.48 -23.40 12.65
CA VAL A 483 1.59 -22.35 12.12
C VAL A 483 0.26 -22.24 12.84
N ASP A 484 -0.09 -23.21 13.68
CA ASP A 484 -1.31 -23.22 14.48
C ASP A 484 -1.09 -22.60 15.85
N PHE A 485 -2.07 -21.86 16.34
CA PHE A 485 -2.05 -21.23 17.67
C PHE A 485 -3.48 -21.05 18.22
N SER A 486 -3.58 -20.71 19.50
CA SER A 486 -4.84 -20.34 20.13
C SER A 486 -5.01 -18.84 20.17
N ASN A 487 -6.23 -18.35 20.00
CA ASN A 487 -6.58 -16.95 20.08
C ASN A 487 -7.17 -16.55 21.45
N PRO A 488 -7.00 -15.29 21.89
CA PRO A 488 -7.85 -14.73 22.94
C PRO A 488 -9.27 -14.54 22.40
N ASP A 489 -10.21 -14.26 23.29
CA ASP A 489 -11.51 -13.74 22.87
C ASP A 489 -11.35 -12.30 22.35
N PHE A 490 -11.33 -12.12 21.04
CA PHE A 490 -11.12 -10.83 20.40
C PHE A 490 -12.28 -9.85 20.64
N LYS A 491 -13.51 -10.34 20.87
CA LYS A 491 -14.63 -9.49 21.24
C LYS A 491 -14.38 -8.86 22.60
N LEU A 492 -14.03 -9.66 23.62
CA LEU A 492 -13.69 -9.16 24.93
C LEU A 492 -12.45 -8.26 24.92
N LEU A 493 -11.45 -8.58 24.10
CA LEU A 493 -10.24 -7.75 23.94
C LEU A 493 -10.60 -6.37 23.38
N ALA A 494 -11.48 -6.31 22.37
CA ALA A 494 -11.96 -5.04 21.82
C ALA A 494 -12.73 -4.21 22.85
N GLU A 495 -13.63 -4.85 23.62
CA GLU A 495 -14.39 -4.19 24.68
C GLU A 495 -13.48 -3.67 25.80
N ALA A 496 -12.41 -4.38 26.16
CA ALA A 496 -11.40 -3.94 27.11
C ALA A 496 -10.63 -2.70 26.64
N MET A 497 -10.53 -2.47 25.32
CA MET A 497 -9.95 -1.27 24.70
C MET A 497 -11.00 -0.16 24.43
N HIS A 498 -12.22 -0.29 24.98
CA HIS A 498 -13.35 0.62 24.78
C HIS A 498 -13.86 0.71 23.32
N CYS A 499 -13.60 -0.32 22.52
CA CYS A 499 -14.20 -0.53 21.22
C CYS A 499 -15.52 -1.30 21.33
N LYS A 500 -16.29 -1.39 20.25
CA LYS A 500 -17.40 -2.33 20.15
C LYS A 500 -16.90 -3.67 19.63
N GLY A 501 -17.26 -4.76 20.30
CA GLY A 501 -16.88 -6.11 19.92
C GLY A 501 -18.09 -6.92 19.42
N TYR A 502 -17.93 -7.58 18.27
CA TYR A 502 -18.95 -8.44 17.66
C TYR A 502 -18.34 -9.80 17.28
N ARG A 503 -19.17 -10.82 17.22
CA ARG A 503 -18.82 -12.13 16.67
C ARG A 503 -19.96 -12.60 15.78
N VAL A 504 -19.63 -13.01 14.57
CA VAL A 504 -20.54 -13.57 13.58
C VAL A 504 -20.48 -15.10 13.66
N GLU A 505 -21.62 -15.76 13.81
CA GLU A 505 -21.70 -17.21 13.90
C GLU A 505 -22.45 -17.82 12.71
N LYS A 506 -23.16 -17.00 11.94
CA LYS A 506 -23.88 -17.42 10.73
C LYS A 506 -23.66 -16.42 9.61
N ALA A 507 -23.70 -16.90 8.37
CA ALA A 507 -23.44 -16.07 7.20
C ALA A 507 -24.41 -14.87 7.07
N ASP A 508 -25.68 -15.05 7.41
CA ASP A 508 -26.72 -14.02 7.35
C ASP A 508 -26.58 -12.91 8.41
N GLU A 509 -25.73 -13.10 9.41
CA GLU A 509 -25.45 -12.11 10.46
C GLU A 509 -24.41 -11.06 10.04
N LEU A 510 -23.58 -11.33 9.00
CA LEU A 510 -22.44 -10.46 8.67
C LEU A 510 -22.89 -9.07 8.17
N ILE A 511 -23.83 -9.00 7.26
CA ILE A 511 -24.33 -7.71 6.72
C ILE A 511 -24.91 -6.84 7.85
N PRO A 512 -25.91 -7.30 8.66
CA PRO A 512 -26.46 -6.46 9.73
C PRO A 512 -25.42 -6.08 10.78
N THR A 513 -24.42 -6.96 11.05
CA THR A 513 -23.33 -6.65 11.99
C THR A 513 -22.41 -5.56 11.45
N LEU A 514 -22.04 -5.62 10.16
CA LEU A 514 -21.25 -4.58 9.50
C LEU A 514 -21.99 -3.22 9.51
N GLU A 515 -23.28 -3.22 9.17
CA GLU A 515 -24.09 -2.00 9.19
C GLU A 515 -24.21 -1.39 10.60
N GLU A 516 -24.35 -2.23 11.62
CA GLU A 516 -24.38 -1.78 13.01
C GLU A 516 -23.00 -1.23 13.44
N ALA A 517 -21.90 -1.92 13.10
CA ALA A 517 -20.55 -1.51 13.44
C ALA A 517 -20.16 -0.16 12.80
N PHE A 518 -20.58 0.08 11.55
CA PHE A 518 -20.33 1.37 10.88
C PHE A 518 -21.16 2.54 11.43
N ARG A 519 -22.20 2.28 12.22
CA ARG A 519 -22.99 3.34 12.91
C ARG A 519 -22.40 3.77 14.23
N GLN A 520 -21.40 3.04 14.75
CA GLN A 520 -20.79 3.36 16.04
C GLN A 520 -19.88 4.60 15.94
N ASP A 521 -19.81 5.36 17.01
CA ASP A 521 -18.93 6.52 17.18
C ASP A 521 -17.54 6.17 17.76
N VAL A 522 -17.29 4.88 18.00
CA VAL A 522 -16.01 4.29 18.43
C VAL A 522 -15.58 3.19 17.46
N PRO A 523 -14.30 2.83 17.43
CA PRO A 523 -13.86 1.71 16.61
C PRO A 523 -14.60 0.42 16.95
N SER A 524 -14.85 -0.40 15.94
CA SER A 524 -15.56 -1.67 16.09
C SER A 524 -14.70 -2.84 15.58
N VAL A 525 -14.76 -3.97 16.27
CA VAL A 525 -14.07 -5.21 15.88
C VAL A 525 -15.12 -6.30 15.68
N ILE A 526 -15.11 -6.91 14.51
CA ILE A 526 -15.99 -8.02 14.14
C ILE A 526 -15.11 -9.26 13.93
N VAL A 527 -15.42 -10.34 14.61
CA VAL A 527 -14.75 -11.63 14.45
C VAL A 527 -15.59 -12.54 13.57
N VAL A 528 -15.01 -13.04 12.48
CA VAL A 528 -15.66 -13.99 11.56
C VAL A 528 -14.81 -15.26 11.47
N PRO A 529 -15.30 -16.40 11.94
CA PRO A 529 -14.67 -17.69 11.67
C PRO A 529 -14.65 -17.96 10.16
N VAL A 530 -13.46 -18.25 9.61
CA VAL A 530 -13.27 -18.44 8.18
C VAL A 530 -12.87 -19.87 7.83
N ASP A 531 -13.44 -20.41 6.74
CA ASP A 531 -13.05 -21.67 6.16
C ASP A 531 -12.22 -21.47 4.88
N TYR A 532 -10.93 -21.69 5.00
CA TYR A 532 -9.96 -21.63 3.91
C TYR A 532 -9.80 -22.94 3.11
N SER A 533 -10.73 -23.89 3.23
CA SER A 533 -10.67 -25.16 2.46
C SER A 533 -10.63 -24.93 0.94
N GLU A 534 -11.09 -23.77 0.48
CA GLU A 534 -11.09 -23.40 -0.93
C GLU A 534 -9.82 -22.66 -1.41
N ASN A 535 -8.82 -22.46 -0.55
CA ASN A 535 -7.57 -21.79 -0.96
C ASN A 535 -6.95 -22.42 -2.21
N MET A 536 -7.03 -23.75 -2.37
CA MET A 536 -6.52 -24.44 -3.55
C MET A 536 -7.27 -24.08 -4.83
N LYS A 537 -8.56 -23.68 -4.74
CA LYS A 537 -9.35 -23.27 -5.91
C LYS A 537 -8.82 -21.98 -6.56
N LEU A 538 -8.19 -21.09 -5.80
CA LEU A 538 -7.51 -19.92 -6.38
C LEU A 538 -6.39 -20.31 -7.35
N SER A 539 -5.98 -21.57 -7.36
CA SER A 539 -4.81 -22.07 -8.06
C SER A 539 -5.03 -23.35 -8.89
N GLU A 540 -6.15 -24.06 -8.72
CA GLU A 540 -6.38 -25.37 -9.35
C GLU A 540 -6.93 -25.33 -10.77
N HIS A 541 -7.60 -24.28 -11.19
CA HIS A 541 -8.27 -24.18 -12.50
C HIS A 541 -7.35 -24.35 -13.72
N LEU A 542 -6.04 -24.20 -13.56
CA LEU A 542 -5.06 -24.40 -14.65
C LEU A 542 -4.74 -25.85 -14.96
N LYS A 543 -4.87 -26.77 -14.00
CA LYS A 543 -4.62 -28.21 -14.27
C LYS A 543 -5.67 -28.80 -15.21
N GLN A 544 -6.92 -28.32 -15.14
CA GLN A 544 -8.01 -28.83 -15.97
C GLN A 544 -7.96 -28.31 -17.42
N VAL A 545 -7.57 -27.06 -17.64
CA VAL A 545 -7.50 -26.46 -18.99
C VAL A 545 -6.27 -26.96 -19.77
N CYS A 546 -5.15 -27.23 -19.10
CA CYS A 546 -3.97 -27.84 -19.72
C CYS A 546 -4.15 -29.34 -20.02
N ALA A 547 -5.06 -30.04 -19.34
CA ALA A 547 -5.34 -31.45 -19.60
C ALA A 547 -6.32 -31.67 -20.78
N GLN A 548 -6.95 -30.60 -21.30
CA GLN A 548 -7.86 -30.65 -22.47
C GLN A 548 -7.19 -30.18 -23.77
N LYS A 549 -5.88 -30.00 -23.79
CA LYS A 549 -5.05 -29.84 -24.98
C LYS A 549 -4.15 -31.07 -25.14
#